data_010826386e368f614c314a973cade53b
#
_entry.id   010826386e368f614c314a973cade53b
#
_cell.length_a   1.000
_cell.length_b   1.000
_cell.length_c   1.000
_cell.angle_alpha   90.00
_cell.angle_beta   90.00
_cell.angle_gamma   90.00
#
_symmetry.space_group_name_H-M   'P 1'
#
loop_
_entity.id
_entity.type
_entity.pdbx_description
1 polymer ?
#
loop_
_entity_poly.entity_id
_entity_poly.type
_entity_poly.pdbx_seq_one_letter_code
_entity_poly.pdbx_strand_id
1 'polypeptide(L)'
;MANLGNPQETIAVLQRYGFNFQKKYGQNFLIDTHVLDKIIGAAQIGPDDFVLEIGPGIGTMTQYLAEAAREVVAVEIDTKLIPILQDTLKEYDNVTVLNEDILKVDIRKIAEEKNGGKPIKVVANLPYYITTPIIMGLFESEVPVSYTHLRA
;
A
#
# COMPACT_ATOMS: atom_id res chain seq x y z
N MET A 1 -16.24 3.09 9.64
CA MET A 1 -15.33 2.73 8.51
C MET A 1 -15.13 1.23 8.48
N ALA A 2 -15.04 0.64 7.29
CA ALA A 2 -14.84 -0.80 7.15
C ALA A 2 -13.46 -1.22 7.62
N ASN A 3 -13.40 -2.29 8.42
CA ASN A 3 -12.16 -2.97 8.75
C ASN A 3 -11.87 -4.01 7.67
N LEU A 4 -10.96 -3.71 6.77
CA LEU A 4 -10.64 -4.57 5.64
C LEU A 4 -9.83 -5.84 6.01
N GLY A 5 -9.43 -5.96 7.27
CA GLY A 5 -8.95 -7.23 7.81
C GLY A 5 -10.07 -8.25 8.00
N ASN A 6 -11.32 -7.81 8.01
CA ASN A 6 -12.49 -8.68 8.08
C ASN A 6 -12.96 -9.01 6.65
N PRO A 7 -12.96 -10.30 6.22
CA PRO A 7 -13.36 -10.68 4.86
C PRO A 7 -14.78 -10.24 4.49
N GLN A 8 -15.72 -10.27 5.42
CA GLN A 8 -17.10 -9.86 5.14
C GLN A 8 -17.21 -8.37 4.85
N GLU A 9 -16.46 -7.55 5.57
CA GLU A 9 -16.42 -6.11 5.31
C GLU A 9 -15.75 -5.79 3.98
N THR A 10 -14.71 -6.54 3.61
CA THR A 10 -14.07 -6.44 2.30
C THR A 10 -15.06 -6.75 1.18
N ILE A 11 -15.82 -7.84 1.31
CA ILE A 11 -16.84 -8.23 0.33
C ILE A 11 -17.90 -7.12 0.21
N ALA A 12 -18.37 -6.59 1.33
CA ALA A 12 -19.37 -5.51 1.35
C ALA A 12 -18.88 -4.26 0.62
N VAL A 13 -17.63 -3.86 0.82
CA VAL A 13 -17.01 -2.73 0.11
C VAL A 13 -16.95 -3.00 -1.38
N LEU A 14 -16.47 -4.16 -1.80
CA LEU A 14 -16.38 -4.53 -3.21
C LEU A 14 -17.75 -4.51 -3.89
N GLN A 15 -18.78 -5.05 -3.23
CA GLN A 15 -20.14 -5.04 -3.76
C GLN A 15 -20.70 -3.62 -3.90
N ARG A 16 -20.44 -2.77 -2.93
CA ARG A 16 -20.91 -1.37 -2.93
C ARG A 16 -20.37 -0.57 -4.13
N TYR A 17 -19.15 -0.90 -4.59
CA TYR A 17 -18.53 -0.25 -5.74
C TYR A 17 -18.70 -1.04 -7.06
N GLY A 18 -19.61 -2.02 -7.07
CA GLY A 18 -19.95 -2.75 -8.29
C GLY A 18 -18.95 -3.82 -8.71
N PHE A 19 -18.03 -4.20 -7.84
CA PHE A 19 -17.16 -5.33 -8.09
C PHE A 19 -17.90 -6.62 -7.79
N ASN A 20 -18.11 -7.45 -8.80
CA ASN A 20 -18.63 -8.79 -8.59
C ASN A 20 -17.59 -9.62 -7.85
N PHE A 21 -17.98 -10.18 -6.71
CA PHE A 21 -17.12 -11.09 -5.97
C PHE A 21 -17.02 -12.40 -6.74
N GLN A 22 -16.16 -12.40 -7.74
CA GLN A 22 -15.72 -13.63 -8.39
C GLN A 22 -14.48 -14.13 -7.66
N LYS A 23 -14.39 -15.43 -7.52
CA LYS A 23 -13.30 -16.11 -6.81
C LYS A 23 -11.91 -15.62 -7.24
N LYS A 24 -11.78 -15.21 -8.51
CA LYS A 24 -10.54 -14.68 -9.08
C LYS A 24 -10.17 -13.28 -8.58
N TYR A 25 -11.15 -12.40 -8.38
CA TYR A 25 -10.90 -11.02 -7.94
C TYR A 25 -10.95 -10.88 -6.44
N GLY A 26 -11.83 -11.60 -5.77
CA GLY A 26 -11.94 -11.56 -4.32
C GLY A 26 -10.69 -12.04 -3.61
N GLN A 27 -10.03 -13.06 -4.15
CA GLN A 27 -8.78 -13.58 -3.57
C GLN A 27 -7.64 -12.57 -3.59
N ASN A 28 -7.60 -11.65 -4.56
CA ASN A 28 -6.56 -10.62 -4.66
C ASN A 28 -6.74 -9.51 -3.62
N PHE A 29 -7.95 -9.36 -3.07
CA PHE A 29 -8.27 -8.32 -2.09
C PHE A 29 -8.41 -8.85 -0.68
N LEU A 30 -8.56 -10.17 -0.50
CA LEU A 30 -8.65 -10.78 0.82
C LEU A 30 -7.26 -11.10 1.33
N ILE A 31 -6.87 -10.44 2.42
CA ILE A 31 -5.59 -10.67 3.09
C ILE A 31 -5.88 -11.12 4.53
N ASP A 32 -5.26 -12.21 4.94
CA ASP A 32 -5.37 -12.73 6.30
C ASP A 32 -4.70 -11.74 7.30
N THR A 33 -5.39 -11.44 8.39
CA THR A 33 -4.88 -10.55 9.43
C THR A 33 -3.55 -11.01 10.02
N HIS A 34 -3.31 -12.31 10.14
CA HIS A 34 -2.04 -12.86 10.61
C HIS A 34 -0.90 -12.54 9.63
N VAL A 35 -1.18 -12.56 8.33
CA VAL A 35 -0.21 -12.19 7.30
C VAL A 35 0.10 -10.69 7.39
N LEU A 36 -0.92 -9.86 7.59
CA LEU A 36 -0.76 -8.41 7.78
C LEU A 36 0.14 -8.11 8.97
N ASP A 37 -0.12 -8.73 10.11
CA ASP A 37 0.68 -8.55 11.32
C ASP A 37 2.13 -9.01 11.13
N LYS A 38 2.34 -10.13 10.44
CA LYS A 38 3.68 -10.63 10.13
C LYS A 38 4.46 -9.66 9.24
N ILE A 39 3.80 -9.04 8.28
CA ILE A 39 4.45 -8.07 7.38
C ILE A 39 4.85 -6.83 8.15
N ILE A 40 3.98 -6.28 8.97
CA ILE A 40 4.27 -5.13 9.82
C ILE A 40 5.46 -5.45 10.73
N GLY A 41 5.47 -6.62 11.36
CA GLY A 41 6.56 -7.06 12.22
C GLY A 41 7.86 -7.29 11.46
N ALA A 42 7.82 -7.97 10.32
CA ALA A 42 9.00 -8.25 9.50
C ALA A 42 9.65 -7.00 8.91
N ALA A 43 8.82 -6.04 8.49
CA ALA A 43 9.27 -4.76 7.98
C ALA A 43 9.70 -3.80 9.10
N GLN A 44 9.47 -4.17 10.36
CA GLN A 44 9.80 -3.35 11.54
C GLN A 44 9.20 -1.95 11.46
N ILE A 45 7.95 -1.85 11.01
CA ILE A 45 7.27 -0.57 10.86
C ILE A 45 6.85 -0.05 12.23
N GLY A 46 7.27 1.15 12.55
CA GLY A 46 6.99 1.82 13.81
C GLY A 46 6.53 3.27 13.64
N PRO A 47 6.18 3.94 14.74
CA PRO A 47 5.53 5.25 14.72
C PRO A 47 6.37 6.39 14.16
N ASP A 48 7.66 6.20 13.98
CA ASP A 48 8.54 7.19 13.37
C ASP A 48 8.80 6.94 11.89
N ASP A 49 8.29 5.83 11.36
CA ASP A 49 8.57 5.42 9.99
C ASP A 49 7.67 6.13 8.97
N PHE A 50 8.29 6.49 7.84
CA PHE A 50 7.58 6.84 6.62
C PHE A 50 7.52 5.60 5.72
N VAL A 51 6.32 5.28 5.23
CA VAL A 51 6.08 4.11 4.37
C VAL A 51 5.57 4.55 3.02
N LEU A 52 6.20 4.05 1.97
CA LEU A 52 5.68 4.10 0.60
C LEU A 52 5.06 2.75 0.28
N GLU A 53 3.76 2.74 0.06
CA GLU A 53 3.05 1.53 -0.36
C GLU A 53 2.79 1.56 -1.87
N ILE A 54 3.09 0.47 -2.54
CA ILE A 54 2.89 0.32 -3.98
C ILE A 54 1.79 -0.70 -4.22
N GLY A 55 0.72 -0.29 -4.90
CA GLY A 55 -0.41 -1.15 -5.19
C GLY A 55 -1.30 -1.43 -3.98
N PRO A 56 -1.86 -0.39 -3.33
CA PRO A 56 -2.70 -0.58 -2.14
C PRO A 56 -3.99 -1.35 -2.39
N GLY A 57 -4.40 -1.50 -3.65
CA GLY A 57 -5.67 -2.14 -3.98
C GLY A 57 -6.84 -1.38 -3.40
N ILE A 58 -7.60 -2.01 -2.52
CA ILE A 58 -8.73 -1.37 -1.83
C ILE A 58 -8.35 -0.77 -0.46
N GLY A 59 -7.06 -0.87 -0.08
CA GLY A 59 -6.54 -0.23 1.13
C GLY A 59 -6.41 -1.13 2.36
N THR A 60 -6.50 -2.46 2.22
CA THR A 60 -6.43 -3.40 3.35
C THR A 60 -5.12 -3.27 4.11
N MET A 61 -3.99 -3.42 3.43
CA MET A 61 -2.67 -3.25 4.04
C MET A 61 -2.45 -1.79 4.46
N THR A 62 -2.96 -0.84 3.67
CA THR A 62 -2.81 0.58 3.95
C THR A 62 -3.37 0.96 5.31
N GLN A 63 -4.54 0.42 5.69
CA GLN A 63 -5.12 0.65 7.02
C GLN A 63 -4.16 0.20 8.13
N TYR A 64 -3.57 -0.97 8.00
CA TYR A 64 -2.62 -1.52 8.98
C TYR A 64 -1.32 -0.70 9.03
N LEU A 65 -0.81 -0.30 7.85
CA LEU A 65 0.36 0.56 7.76
C LEU A 65 0.11 1.93 8.41
N ALA A 66 -1.06 2.51 8.18
CA ALA A 66 -1.44 3.80 8.74
C ALA A 66 -1.50 3.77 10.26
N GLU A 67 -1.95 2.67 10.84
CA GLU A 67 -2.01 2.50 12.30
C GLU A 67 -0.62 2.32 12.92
N ALA A 68 0.34 1.76 12.18
CA ALA A 68 1.67 1.47 12.69
C ALA A 68 2.70 2.57 12.40
N ALA A 69 2.59 3.26 11.28
CA ALA A 69 3.57 4.22 10.77
C ALA A 69 3.24 5.67 11.12
N ARG A 70 4.24 6.53 11.00
CA ARG A 70 4.03 7.98 11.10
C ARG A 70 3.21 8.51 9.94
N GLU A 71 3.56 8.10 8.73
CA GLU A 71 2.90 8.54 7.49
C GLU A 71 3.01 7.47 6.41
N VAL A 72 1.97 7.35 5.60
CA VAL A 72 1.93 6.44 4.46
C VAL A 72 1.59 7.22 3.20
N VAL A 73 2.36 7.02 2.15
CA VAL A 73 1.99 7.44 0.79
C VAL A 73 1.75 6.17 -0.02
N ALA A 74 0.54 6.02 -0.54
CA ALA A 74 0.14 4.86 -1.33
C ALA A 74 0.00 5.24 -2.80
N VAL A 75 0.67 4.52 -3.68
CA VAL A 75 0.67 4.78 -5.12
C VAL A 75 -0.13 3.70 -5.82
N GLU A 76 -1.24 4.10 -6.45
CA GLU A 76 -2.15 3.22 -7.17
C GLU A 76 -2.34 3.69 -8.61
N ILE A 77 -2.05 2.81 -9.56
CA ILE A 77 -2.19 3.11 -10.99
C ILE A 77 -3.62 2.97 -11.49
N ASP A 78 -4.43 2.10 -10.87
CA ASP A 78 -5.80 1.84 -11.32
C ASP A 78 -6.75 2.93 -10.82
N THR A 79 -7.18 3.77 -11.75
CA THR A 79 -8.11 4.87 -11.47
C THR A 79 -9.43 4.39 -10.87
N LYS A 80 -9.87 3.17 -11.18
CA LYS A 80 -11.12 2.60 -10.65
C LYS A 80 -11.06 2.35 -9.14
N LEU A 81 -9.87 2.16 -8.58
CA LEU A 81 -9.68 1.92 -7.15
C LEU A 81 -9.63 3.20 -6.32
N ILE A 82 -9.40 4.34 -6.95
CA ILE A 82 -9.26 5.61 -6.22
C ILE A 82 -10.50 5.98 -5.40
N PRO A 83 -11.74 5.92 -5.93
CA PRO A 83 -12.92 6.18 -5.11
C PRO A 83 -13.07 5.24 -3.92
N ILE A 84 -12.66 3.98 -4.09
CA ILE A 84 -12.67 2.98 -3.01
C ILE A 84 -11.68 3.38 -1.93
N LEU A 85 -10.45 3.74 -2.31
CA LEU A 85 -9.41 4.18 -1.39
C LEU A 85 -9.81 5.45 -0.64
N GLN A 86 -10.46 6.40 -1.30
CA GLN A 86 -10.98 7.60 -0.66
C GLN A 86 -12.00 7.26 0.44
N ASP A 87 -12.79 6.22 0.25
CA ASP A 87 -13.76 5.75 1.24
C ASP A 87 -13.09 4.95 2.37
N THR A 88 -12.29 3.96 2.02
CA THR A 88 -11.69 3.04 3.00
C THR A 88 -10.62 3.69 3.88
N LEU A 89 -10.03 4.78 3.42
CA LEU A 89 -8.94 5.48 4.12
C LEU A 89 -9.35 6.85 4.67
N LYS A 90 -10.61 7.23 4.57
CA LYS A 90 -11.08 8.57 4.92
C LYS A 90 -10.86 8.97 6.37
N GLU A 91 -10.79 8.00 7.28
CA GLU A 91 -10.57 8.27 8.70
C GLU A 91 -9.09 8.35 9.10
N TYR A 92 -8.18 8.07 8.17
CA TYR A 92 -6.75 8.18 8.42
C TYR A 92 -6.21 9.50 7.88
N ASP A 93 -5.73 10.34 8.78
CA ASP A 93 -5.17 11.67 8.43
C ASP A 93 -3.70 11.60 8.01
N ASN A 94 -3.06 10.43 8.19
CA ASN A 94 -1.65 10.23 7.87
C ASN A 94 -1.43 9.45 6.57
N VAL A 95 -2.46 9.31 5.73
CA VAL A 95 -2.38 8.61 4.44
C VAL A 95 -2.62 9.57 3.30
N THR A 96 -1.74 9.52 2.30
CA THR A 96 -1.90 10.21 1.02
C THR A 96 -1.95 9.17 -0.09
N VAL A 97 -2.96 9.24 -0.95
CA VAL A 97 -3.08 8.35 -2.12
C VAL A 97 -2.70 9.12 -3.37
N LEU A 98 -1.78 8.56 -4.15
CA LEU A 98 -1.37 9.08 -5.44
C LEU A 98 -1.85 8.15 -6.55
N ASN A 99 -2.65 8.68 -7.47
CA ASN A 99 -3.08 7.94 -8.66
C ASN A 99 -2.04 8.12 -9.76
N GLU A 100 -0.97 7.35 -9.67
CA GLU A 100 0.18 7.45 -10.56
C GLU A 100 0.79 6.09 -10.85
N ASP A 101 1.57 6.01 -11.92
CA ASP A 101 2.44 4.88 -12.21
C ASP A 101 3.70 5.01 -11.34
N ILE A 102 3.99 4.03 -10.50
CA ILE A 102 5.15 4.07 -9.60
C ILE A 102 6.47 4.25 -10.36
N LEU A 103 6.58 3.76 -11.58
CA LEU A 103 7.78 3.92 -12.40
C LEU A 103 8.03 5.37 -12.84
N LYS A 104 7.00 6.22 -12.72
CA LYS A 104 7.06 7.66 -13.05
C LYS A 104 7.11 8.54 -11.82
N VAL A 105 7.02 7.97 -10.63
CA VAL A 105 7.06 8.70 -9.37
C VAL A 105 8.50 9.00 -8.98
N ASP A 106 8.78 10.24 -8.62
CA ASP A 106 10.08 10.63 -8.09
C ASP A 106 10.17 10.26 -6.60
N ILE A 107 10.61 9.04 -6.34
CA ILE A 107 10.71 8.48 -4.98
C ILE A 107 11.73 9.26 -4.15
N ARG A 108 12.82 9.72 -4.76
CA ARG A 108 13.85 10.50 -4.08
C ARG A 108 13.28 11.81 -3.54
N LYS A 109 12.49 12.50 -4.34
CA LYS A 109 11.82 13.74 -3.93
C LYS A 109 10.88 13.50 -2.76
N ILE A 110 10.08 12.42 -2.83
CA ILE A 110 9.17 12.03 -1.75
C ILE A 110 9.96 11.75 -0.46
N ALA A 111 11.04 10.99 -0.55
CA ALA A 111 11.88 10.68 0.61
C ALA A 111 12.49 11.94 1.23
N GLU A 112 12.95 12.87 0.42
CA GLU A 112 13.50 14.14 0.89
C GLU A 112 12.44 15.02 1.55
N GLU A 113 11.29 15.19 0.93
CA GLU A 113 10.22 16.06 1.41
C GLU A 113 9.50 15.48 2.62
N LYS A 114 9.28 14.16 2.65
CA LYS A 114 8.47 13.49 3.68
C LYS A 114 9.29 12.89 4.80
N ASN A 115 10.56 12.59 4.59
CA ASN A 115 11.39 11.89 5.55
C ASN A 115 12.79 12.50 5.74
N GLY A 116 13.01 13.69 5.23
CA GLY A 116 14.29 14.40 5.40
C GLY A 116 15.49 13.66 4.81
N GLY A 117 15.29 12.86 3.78
CA GLY A 117 16.34 12.06 3.16
C GLY A 117 16.75 10.82 3.94
N LYS A 118 16.11 10.55 5.08
CA LYS A 118 16.36 9.34 5.87
C LYS A 118 15.79 8.11 5.17
N PRO A 119 16.25 6.89 5.53
CA PRO A 119 15.72 5.66 4.96
C PRO A 119 14.19 5.57 5.07
N ILE A 120 13.55 5.19 3.99
CA ILE A 120 12.11 4.96 3.95
C ILE A 120 11.82 3.46 3.87
N LYS A 121 10.62 3.06 4.25
CA LYS A 121 10.16 1.69 4.09
C LYS A 121 9.24 1.59 2.90
N VAL A 122 9.46 0.58 2.06
CA VAL A 122 8.64 0.35 0.86
C VAL A 122 7.96 -1.00 1.00
N VAL A 123 6.64 -1.00 0.90
CA VAL A 123 5.82 -2.21 0.93
C VAL A 123 5.08 -2.30 -0.40
N ALA A 124 5.19 -3.44 -1.06
CA ALA A 124 4.54 -3.64 -2.35
C ALA A 124 3.73 -4.93 -2.37
N ASN A 125 2.51 -4.85 -2.90
CA ASN A 125 1.63 -5.99 -3.15
C ASN A 125 1.34 -6.06 -4.65
N LEU A 126 2.32 -6.56 -5.40
CA LEU A 126 2.32 -6.56 -6.86
C LEU A 126 2.72 -7.92 -7.43
N PRO A 127 2.31 -8.23 -8.67
CA PRO A 127 2.86 -9.37 -9.40
C PRO A 127 4.38 -9.26 -9.59
N TYR A 128 5.07 -10.39 -9.57
CA TYR A 128 6.54 -10.42 -9.66
C TYR A 128 7.11 -9.79 -10.92
N TYR A 129 6.40 -9.85 -12.05
CA TYR A 129 6.91 -9.28 -13.31
C TYR A 129 7.05 -7.75 -13.26
N ILE A 130 6.37 -7.08 -12.32
CA ILE A 130 6.48 -5.63 -12.11
C ILE A 130 7.55 -5.31 -11.07
N THR A 131 7.87 -6.24 -10.19
CA THR A 131 8.77 -6.05 -9.04
C THR A 131 10.19 -5.67 -9.47
N THR A 132 10.75 -6.35 -10.48
CA THR A 132 12.13 -6.12 -10.92
C THR A 132 12.35 -4.68 -11.40
N PRO A 133 11.52 -4.10 -12.29
CA PRO A 133 11.66 -2.69 -12.67
C PRO A 133 11.58 -1.74 -11.49
N ILE A 134 10.70 -2.00 -10.52
CA ILE A 134 10.54 -1.16 -9.33
C ILE A 134 11.80 -1.21 -8.47
N ILE A 135 12.32 -2.40 -8.19
CA ILE A 135 13.54 -2.57 -7.40
C ILE A 135 14.72 -1.88 -8.09
N MET A 136 14.86 -2.04 -9.40
CA MET A 136 15.92 -1.36 -10.17
C MET A 136 15.77 0.15 -10.09
N GLY A 137 14.56 0.67 -10.18
CA GLY A 137 14.30 2.10 -10.03
C GLY A 137 14.67 2.62 -8.64
N LEU A 138 14.45 1.84 -7.59
CA LEU A 138 14.85 2.20 -6.23
C LEU A 138 16.38 2.28 -6.11
N PHE A 139 17.11 1.35 -6.68
CA PHE A 139 18.58 1.38 -6.70
C PHE A 139 19.11 2.58 -7.49
N GLU A 140 18.54 2.85 -8.65
CA GLU A 140 18.94 3.97 -9.49
C GLU A 140 18.65 5.33 -8.83
N SER A 141 17.62 5.43 -8.00
CA SER A 141 17.26 6.65 -7.29
C SER A 141 18.19 6.96 -6.11
N GLU A 142 19.05 6.03 -5.72
CA GLU A 142 19.94 6.14 -4.57
C GLU A 142 19.24 6.46 -3.25
N VAL A 143 17.95 6.13 -3.14
CA VAL A 143 17.18 6.34 -1.92
C VAL A 143 17.42 5.17 -0.97
N PRO A 144 17.81 5.43 0.31
CA PRO A 144 17.89 4.36 1.30
C PRO A 144 16.49 3.81 1.58
N VAL A 145 16.28 2.53 1.26
CA VAL A 145 14.99 1.89 1.44
C VAL A 145 15.12 0.53 2.11
N SER A 146 14.08 0.18 2.89
CA SER A 146 13.82 -1.19 3.30
C SER A 146 12.59 -1.66 2.50
N TYR A 147 12.75 -2.70 1.70
CA TYR A 147 11.73 -3.15 0.76
C TYR A 147 11.10 -4.45 1.23
N THR A 148 9.78 -4.49 1.29
CA THR A 148 9.00 -5.69 1.58
C THR A 148 8.01 -5.93 0.45
N HIS A 149 8.06 -7.12 -0.14
CA HIS A 149 7.18 -7.50 -1.23
C HIS A 149 6.18 -8.56 -0.76
N LEU A 150 4.91 -8.34 -1.07
CA LEU A 150 3.87 -9.30 -0.85
C LEU A 150 3.62 -10.09 -2.13
N ARG A 151 3.52 -11.41 -1.97
CA ARG A 151 3.14 -12.28 -3.06
C ARG A 151 1.63 -12.15 -3.28
N ALA A 152 1.29 -11.63 -4.44
CA ALA A 152 -0.10 -11.61 -4.88
C ALA A 152 -0.57 -12.99 -5.29
#